data_aeaaa698254d2d9f374066c161e5872b
#
_entry.id   aeaaa698254d2d9f374066c161e5872b
#
_cell.length_a   1.000
_cell.length_b   1.000
_cell.length_c   1.000
_cell.angle_alpha   90.00
_cell.angle_beta   90.00
_cell.angle_gamma   90.00
#
_symmetry.space_group_name_H-M   'P 1'
#
loop_
_entity.id
_entity.type
_entity.pdbx_description
1 polymer ?
#
loop_
_entity_poly.entity_id
_entity_poly.type
_entity_poly.pdbx_seq_one_letter_code
_entity_poly.pdbx_strand_id
1 'polypeptide(L)'
;MINHPSNSTDVCIIGSGIVGMSVAYQLLERHPSLSITVLDKESSVGKHGSGRNSGVLHAGLYYDPTSLKAKVCVAGAKRLKAWCEEEDLPVLTCGKVITPQKEDLDAQLEVLLERG
;
A
#
# COMPACT_ATOMS: atom_id res chain seq x y z
N MET A 1 -35.07 -13.09 28.52
CA MET A 1 -34.52 -12.91 27.13
C MET A 1 -33.49 -11.83 27.19
N ILE A 2 -32.21 -12.20 27.06
CA ILE A 2 -31.12 -11.21 27.03
C ILE A 2 -31.13 -10.64 25.61
N ASN A 3 -31.57 -9.40 25.47
CA ASN A 3 -31.50 -8.67 24.21
C ASN A 3 -30.05 -8.30 23.99
N HIS A 4 -29.30 -9.15 23.24
CA HIS A 4 -28.03 -8.74 22.71
C HIS A 4 -28.33 -7.66 21.65
N PRO A 5 -27.76 -6.45 21.77
CA PRO A 5 -27.80 -5.52 20.64
C PRO A 5 -27.19 -6.27 19.45
N SER A 6 -27.89 -6.27 18.33
CA SER A 6 -27.37 -6.86 17.10
C SER A 6 -26.15 -6.04 16.67
N ASN A 7 -24.95 -6.46 17.07
CA ASN A 7 -23.70 -5.95 16.50
C ASN A 7 -23.61 -6.49 15.07
N SER A 8 -24.53 -6.05 14.22
CA SER A 8 -24.47 -6.33 12.79
C SER A 8 -23.56 -5.30 12.14
N THR A 9 -22.67 -5.77 11.30
CA THR A 9 -21.83 -4.94 10.45
C THR A 9 -22.09 -5.31 9.00
N ASP A 10 -22.09 -4.33 8.10
CA ASP A 10 -22.29 -4.57 6.66
C ASP A 10 -21.09 -5.26 6.07
N VAL A 11 -19.89 -4.92 6.53
CA VAL A 11 -18.61 -5.49 6.05
C VAL A 11 -17.72 -5.83 7.23
N CYS A 12 -17.19 -7.05 7.24
CA CYS A 12 -16.17 -7.48 8.18
C CYS A 12 -14.86 -7.73 7.45
N ILE A 13 -13.80 -7.03 7.85
CA ILE A 13 -12.45 -7.17 7.30
C ILE A 13 -11.59 -7.89 8.31
N ILE A 14 -10.91 -8.96 7.90
CA ILE A 14 -10.00 -9.71 8.75
C ILE A 14 -8.57 -9.32 8.44
N GLY A 15 -7.91 -8.73 9.42
CA GLY A 15 -6.55 -8.21 9.36
C GLY A 15 -6.48 -6.69 9.27
N SER A 16 -5.82 -6.07 10.24
CA SER A 16 -5.59 -4.61 10.33
C SER A 16 -4.21 -4.18 9.81
N GLY A 17 -3.65 -4.92 8.85
CA GLY A 17 -2.50 -4.49 8.08
C GLY A 17 -2.88 -3.44 7.04
N ILE A 18 -1.88 -2.92 6.29
CA ILE A 18 -2.09 -1.86 5.31
C ILE A 18 -3.18 -2.20 4.27
N VAL A 19 -3.29 -3.46 3.87
CA VAL A 19 -4.29 -3.89 2.88
C VAL A 19 -5.70 -3.78 3.47
N GLY A 20 -5.94 -4.36 4.66
CA GLY A 20 -7.25 -4.31 5.32
C GLY A 20 -7.68 -2.89 5.64
N MET A 21 -6.77 -2.07 6.18
CA MET A 21 -7.05 -0.67 6.49
C MET A 21 -7.32 0.16 5.23
N SER A 22 -6.57 -0.07 4.13
CA SER A 22 -6.82 0.61 2.86
C SER A 22 -8.16 0.23 2.24
N VAL A 23 -8.58 -1.04 2.37
CA VAL A 23 -9.90 -1.49 1.92
C VAL A 23 -11.01 -0.82 2.73
N ALA A 24 -10.87 -0.79 4.06
CA ALA A 24 -11.83 -0.11 4.94
C ALA A 24 -11.98 1.37 4.57
N TYR A 25 -10.85 2.07 4.44
CA TYR A 25 -10.81 3.48 4.05
C TYR A 25 -11.50 3.72 2.71
N GLN A 26 -11.13 2.97 1.67
CA GLN A 26 -11.70 3.14 0.33
C GLN A 26 -13.20 2.77 0.26
N LEU A 27 -13.67 1.85 1.11
CA LEU A 27 -15.09 1.53 1.19
C LEU A 27 -15.87 2.68 1.83
N LEU A 28 -15.37 3.25 2.93
CA LEU A 28 -16.02 4.38 3.60
C LEU A 28 -16.03 5.65 2.74
N GLU A 29 -14.95 5.91 1.97
CA GLU A 29 -14.90 7.01 1.01
C GLU A 29 -15.99 6.92 -0.06
N ARG A 30 -16.26 5.71 -0.54
CA ARG A 30 -17.26 5.48 -1.60
C ARG A 30 -18.67 5.25 -1.08
N HIS A 31 -18.79 4.74 0.13
CA HIS A 31 -20.02 4.33 0.76
C HIS A 31 -20.02 4.74 2.24
N PRO A 32 -20.18 6.04 2.55
CA PRO A 32 -20.06 6.58 3.91
C PRO A 32 -21.07 6.00 4.92
N SER A 33 -22.16 5.39 4.43
CA SER A 33 -23.18 4.78 5.28
C SER A 33 -22.88 3.36 5.72
N LEU A 34 -21.81 2.74 5.19
CA LEU A 34 -21.44 1.37 5.57
C LEU A 34 -20.94 1.30 7.01
N SER A 35 -21.43 0.30 7.73
CA SER A 35 -20.87 -0.12 9.01
C SER A 35 -19.75 -1.14 8.75
N ILE A 36 -18.50 -0.79 9.07
CA ILE A 36 -17.34 -1.65 8.83
C ILE A 36 -16.70 -2.04 10.15
N THR A 37 -16.48 -3.35 10.33
CA THR A 37 -15.72 -3.90 11.45
C THR A 37 -14.41 -4.48 10.92
N VAL A 38 -13.30 -4.07 11.51
CA VAL A 38 -11.98 -4.67 11.24
C VAL A 38 -11.58 -5.53 12.44
N LEU A 39 -11.32 -6.81 12.20
CA LEU A 39 -10.87 -7.74 13.23
C LEU A 39 -9.40 -8.08 13.01
N ASP A 40 -8.64 -8.07 14.08
CA ASP A 40 -7.24 -8.52 14.07
C ASP A 40 -6.96 -9.39 15.30
N LYS A 41 -5.97 -10.27 15.20
CA LYS A 41 -5.47 -11.06 16.31
C LYS A 41 -4.63 -10.24 17.29
N GLU A 42 -4.12 -9.10 16.84
CA GLU A 42 -3.28 -8.20 17.61
C GLU A 42 -4.11 -7.06 18.23
N SER A 43 -3.60 -6.49 19.31
CA SER A 43 -4.25 -5.39 20.03
C SER A 43 -4.09 -4.03 19.35
N SER A 44 -3.30 -3.93 18.27
CA SER A 44 -3.11 -2.70 17.50
C SER A 44 -2.77 -2.99 16.03
N VAL A 45 -3.03 -2.00 15.18
CA VAL A 45 -2.83 -2.08 13.73
C VAL A 45 -1.37 -2.24 13.33
N GLY A 46 -1.11 -2.87 12.20
CA GLY A 46 0.21 -2.88 11.54
C GLY A 46 1.31 -3.67 12.24
N LYS A 47 1.02 -4.53 13.21
CA LYS A 47 2.03 -5.25 14.03
C LYS A 47 2.92 -6.22 13.27
N HIS A 48 2.53 -6.61 12.06
CA HIS A 48 3.28 -7.54 11.21
C HIS A 48 3.96 -6.84 10.03
N GLY A 49 3.89 -7.39 8.81
CA GLY A 49 4.58 -6.87 7.63
C GLY A 49 4.38 -5.39 7.37
N SER A 50 3.19 -4.85 7.66
CA SER A 50 2.88 -3.43 7.43
C SER A 50 3.65 -2.46 8.33
N GLY A 51 3.98 -2.87 9.55
CA GLY A 51 4.79 -2.08 10.49
C GLY A 51 6.26 -2.50 10.56
N ARG A 52 6.67 -3.50 9.76
CA ARG A 52 8.03 -4.09 9.79
C ARG A 52 8.63 -4.18 8.39
N ASN A 53 8.43 -3.17 7.56
CA ASN A 53 8.98 -3.08 6.22
C ASN A 53 10.02 -1.95 6.14
N SER A 54 10.64 -1.79 4.97
CA SER A 54 11.66 -0.76 4.73
C SER A 54 11.11 0.68 4.67
N GLY A 55 9.82 0.87 4.65
CA GLY A 55 9.18 2.17 4.43
C GLY A 55 9.39 2.75 3.03
N VAL A 56 9.94 1.97 2.10
CA VAL A 56 10.23 2.45 0.73
C VAL A 56 8.99 2.31 -0.14
N LEU A 57 8.55 3.42 -0.71
CA LEU A 57 7.51 3.47 -1.72
C LEU A 57 8.14 3.17 -3.09
N HIS A 58 7.91 1.94 -3.58
CA HIS A 58 8.54 1.45 -4.81
C HIS A 58 7.98 2.12 -6.06
N ALA A 59 8.87 2.59 -6.95
CA ALA A 59 8.51 3.25 -8.21
C ALA A 59 8.08 2.28 -9.34
N GLY A 60 8.23 0.96 -9.17
CA GLY A 60 7.81 -0.02 -10.17
C GLY A 60 8.82 -0.32 -11.28
N LEU A 61 9.99 0.30 -11.29
CA LEU A 61 11.03 0.22 -12.35
C LEU A 61 11.46 -1.20 -12.75
N TYR A 62 11.47 -2.13 -11.77
CA TYR A 62 11.97 -3.50 -12.00
C TYR A 62 10.96 -4.44 -12.67
N TYR A 63 9.70 -4.00 -12.80
CA TYR A 63 8.65 -4.84 -13.35
C TYR A 63 8.49 -4.60 -14.84
N ASP A 64 8.05 -5.63 -15.58
CA ASP A 64 7.65 -5.47 -16.97
C ASP A 64 6.57 -4.37 -17.07
N PRO A 65 6.78 -3.31 -17.88
CA PRO A 65 5.84 -2.18 -17.98
C PRO A 65 4.42 -2.57 -18.40
N THR A 66 4.27 -3.68 -19.12
CA THR A 66 2.98 -4.19 -19.58
C THR A 66 2.21 -4.92 -18.49
N SER A 67 2.93 -5.38 -17.45
CA SER A 67 2.37 -6.17 -16.37
C SER A 67 1.38 -5.36 -15.51
N LEU A 68 0.35 -6.04 -15.00
CA LEU A 68 -0.55 -5.45 -14.02
C LEU A 68 0.20 -4.98 -12.77
N LYS A 69 1.24 -5.70 -12.38
CA LYS A 69 2.06 -5.37 -11.21
C LYS A 69 2.77 -4.01 -11.37
N ALA A 70 3.36 -3.73 -12.54
CA ALA A 70 3.96 -2.43 -12.82
C ALA A 70 2.92 -1.31 -12.76
N LYS A 71 1.80 -1.49 -13.47
CA LYS A 71 0.72 -0.50 -13.52
C LYS A 71 0.15 -0.17 -12.14
N VAL A 72 -0.14 -1.18 -11.34
CA VAL A 72 -0.69 -0.98 -9.98
C VAL A 72 0.36 -0.37 -9.04
N CYS A 73 1.63 -0.77 -9.16
CA CYS A 73 2.71 -0.22 -8.35
C CYS A 73 2.90 1.29 -8.61
N VAL A 74 3.01 1.69 -9.88
CA VAL A 74 3.17 3.11 -10.26
C VAL A 74 1.96 3.95 -9.83
N ALA A 75 0.75 3.48 -10.17
CA ALA A 75 -0.47 4.19 -9.81
C ALA A 75 -0.66 4.28 -8.28
N GLY A 76 -0.36 3.20 -7.56
CA GLY A 76 -0.45 3.14 -6.10
C GLY A 76 0.56 4.06 -5.43
N ALA A 77 1.80 4.09 -5.91
CA ALA A 77 2.85 4.98 -5.39
C ALA A 77 2.45 6.46 -5.53
N LYS A 78 1.95 6.84 -6.71
CA LYS A 78 1.48 8.20 -6.98
C LYS A 78 0.32 8.59 -6.04
N ARG A 79 -0.68 7.71 -5.90
CA ARG A 79 -1.84 7.98 -5.04
C ARG A 79 -1.47 8.06 -3.57
N LEU A 80 -0.61 7.15 -3.10
CA LEU A 80 -0.20 7.14 -1.69
C LEU A 80 0.62 8.38 -1.35
N LYS A 81 1.52 8.82 -2.25
CA LYS A 81 2.28 10.05 -2.06
C LYS A 81 1.35 11.26 -1.96
N ALA A 82 0.42 11.42 -2.91
CA ALA A 82 -0.55 12.53 -2.89
C ALA A 82 -1.40 12.52 -1.61
N TRP A 83 -1.90 11.36 -1.21
CA TRP A 83 -2.67 11.21 0.02
C TRP A 83 -1.85 11.58 1.26
N CYS A 84 -0.59 11.16 1.34
CA CYS A 84 0.27 11.55 2.45
C CYS A 84 0.51 13.07 2.50
N GLU A 85 0.66 13.72 1.34
CA GLU A 85 0.82 15.18 1.24
C GLU A 85 -0.47 15.90 1.67
N GLU A 86 -1.65 15.40 1.29
CA GLU A 86 -2.96 15.93 1.70
C GLU A 86 -3.22 15.80 3.21
N GLU A 87 -2.74 14.71 3.82
CA GLU A 87 -2.91 14.42 5.26
C GLU A 87 -1.74 14.91 6.13
N ASP A 88 -0.84 15.72 5.57
CA ASP A 88 0.37 16.23 6.24
C ASP A 88 1.24 15.12 6.88
N LEU A 89 1.30 13.97 6.22
CA LEU A 89 2.14 12.85 6.63
C LEU A 89 3.54 12.97 6.00
N PRO A 90 4.61 12.63 6.75
CA PRO A 90 5.96 12.79 6.26
C PRO A 90 6.28 11.87 5.09
N VAL A 91 6.66 12.44 3.96
CA VAL A 91 7.15 11.72 2.76
C VAL A 91 8.46 12.35 2.31
N LEU A 92 9.51 11.54 2.23
CA LEU A 92 10.80 11.97 1.73
C LEU A 92 11.01 11.46 0.30
N THR A 93 11.07 12.40 -0.65
CA THR A 93 11.45 12.08 -2.04
C THR A 93 12.97 12.15 -2.18
N CYS A 94 13.66 11.10 -1.78
CA CYS A 94 15.12 11.03 -1.75
C CYS A 94 15.77 10.52 -3.05
N GLY A 95 14.96 10.11 -4.02
CA GLY A 95 15.45 9.45 -5.23
C GLY A 95 15.96 8.03 -4.98
N LYS A 96 16.61 7.46 -5.98
CA LYS A 96 17.16 6.10 -5.92
C LYS A 96 18.43 6.02 -6.76
N VAL A 97 19.45 5.42 -6.19
CA VAL A 97 20.68 5.04 -6.93
C VAL A 97 20.63 3.55 -7.23
N ILE A 98 20.85 3.19 -8.47
CA ILE A 98 20.91 1.80 -8.92
C ILE A 98 22.30 1.59 -9.49
N THR A 99 23.02 0.59 -8.98
CA THR A 99 24.34 0.22 -9.44
C THR A 99 24.34 -1.26 -9.85
N PRO A 100 25.02 -1.63 -10.93
CA PRO A 100 25.20 -3.02 -11.28
C PRO A 100 26.08 -3.71 -10.24
N GLN A 101 25.79 -4.94 -9.92
CA GLN A 101 26.61 -5.76 -9.02
C GLN A 101 27.75 -6.48 -9.78
N LYS A 102 27.66 -6.52 -11.10
CA LYS A 102 28.61 -7.15 -12.01
C LYS A 102 28.64 -6.38 -13.33
N GLU A 103 29.77 -6.39 -14.02
CA GLU A 103 29.99 -5.68 -15.29
C GLU A 103 29.05 -6.16 -16.42
N ASP A 104 28.63 -7.42 -16.40
CA ASP A 104 27.71 -8.00 -17.40
C ASP A 104 26.25 -7.52 -17.25
N LEU A 105 25.94 -6.73 -16.21
CA LEU A 105 24.62 -6.20 -15.94
C LEU A 105 24.41 -4.75 -16.43
N ASP A 106 25.38 -4.15 -17.10
CA ASP A 106 25.29 -2.76 -17.56
C ASP A 106 24.14 -2.56 -18.56
N ALA A 107 23.91 -3.52 -19.47
CA ALA A 107 22.77 -3.49 -20.38
C ALA A 107 21.40 -3.44 -19.66
N GLN A 108 21.31 -3.97 -18.45
CA GLN A 108 20.09 -3.89 -17.64
C GLN A 108 19.89 -2.49 -17.05
N LEU A 109 20.95 -1.74 -16.81
CA LEU A 109 20.83 -0.35 -16.35
C LEU A 109 20.24 0.54 -17.43
N GLU A 110 20.62 0.36 -18.69
CA GLU A 110 20.04 1.12 -19.81
C GLU A 110 18.53 0.89 -19.89
N VAL A 111 18.09 -0.37 -19.80
CA VAL A 111 16.66 -0.71 -19.76
C VAL A 111 15.94 -0.08 -18.57
N LEU A 112 16.59 0.00 -17.40
CA LEU A 112 15.99 0.63 -16.22
C LEU A 112 15.95 2.16 -16.34
N LEU A 113 16.93 2.76 -17.00
CA LEU A 113 16.99 4.19 -17.27
C LEU A 113 15.86 4.63 -18.21
N GLU A 114 15.56 3.82 -19.24
CA GLU A 114 14.44 4.07 -20.15
C GLU A 114 13.06 3.97 -19.50
N ARG A 115 12.96 3.25 -18.36
CA ARG A 115 11.72 3.05 -17.61
C ARG A 115 11.47 4.09 -16.52
N GLY A 116 12.46 4.87 -16.14
CA GLY A 116 12.41 5.91 -15.08
C GLY A 116 12.05 7.25 -15.61
#